data_c4408d10143403acc7fff75ddbef6587
#
_entry.id   c4408d10143403acc7fff75ddbef6587
#
_cell.length_a   1.000
_cell.length_b   1.000
_cell.length_c   1.000
_cell.angle_alpha   90.00
_cell.angle_beta   90.00
_cell.angle_gamma   90.00
#
_symmetry.space_group_name_H-M   'P 1'
#
loop_
_entity.id
_entity.type
_entity.pdbx_description
1 polymer ?
#
loop_
_entity_poly.entity_id
_entity_poly.type
_entity_poly.pdbx_seq_one_letter_code
_entity_poly.pdbx_strand_id
1 'polypeptide(L)'
;MMGHVRSMGLRGLDGYEISVECYITNGLPGFDVVGLPDAAVKEARERVRAAIKNCGYKFPVSRITLNLAPAGTKKTGTLYDLPILLGILEASGLVKLPKQPCAFLGELSLEGKLRPVTGILPMALAAKKLGVEALYVPKENAAEATLAEGLTVYGVESVPALTAHLSGAAPIAPEKPWRPERNDSELPDFRDVKGQENVKRALEIAAAGGHNVLMVGPPGSGKSMLARRLPSILPDMTGQEAIEVTKVYSVLGMLDAKNPLIQTRPFRSPHHTISATALAGGGQTLRPGEISMAHRGVLFLDELPEFHRDTLEVLRQPLEDGVVSISRVQGSVRYPSQFMLVCAMNPCKCGWYGDPSGRCKCKQSDIDKYLGKVSGPLLDRVDIIVEVPAVKFEALSRNDTAEPSSEIKKRVDAAREIQNSRFAGTAVRCNALMDPAALRESCALDETCSALMKTAFERLQMSARSYDRIRKVARTIADLDGSADIQPQHIAEAISYRSFKFGPEDQN
;
A
#
# COMPACT_ATOMS: atom_id res chain seq x y z
N MET A 1 16.68 -39.94 -16.77
CA MET A 1 15.27 -39.58 -16.97
C MET A 1 15.11 -38.11 -16.66
N MET A 2 14.16 -37.42 -17.26
CA MET A 2 13.98 -35.98 -17.12
C MET A 2 12.56 -35.70 -16.64
N GLY A 3 12.42 -34.82 -15.66
CA GLY A 3 11.15 -34.28 -15.19
C GLY A 3 11.11 -32.78 -15.37
N HIS A 4 9.95 -32.22 -15.68
CA HIS A 4 9.77 -30.80 -15.98
C HIS A 4 8.53 -30.27 -15.30
N VAL A 5 8.72 -29.39 -14.29
CA VAL A 5 7.63 -28.82 -13.48
C VAL A 5 7.62 -27.31 -13.63
N ARG A 6 6.47 -26.77 -13.97
CA ARG A 6 6.25 -25.33 -14.02
C ARG A 6 5.97 -24.77 -12.63
N SER A 7 6.60 -23.68 -12.29
CA SER A 7 6.42 -22.96 -11.03
C SER A 7 6.43 -21.45 -11.30
N MET A 8 6.24 -20.65 -10.25
CA MET A 8 6.27 -19.20 -10.33
C MET A 8 7.30 -18.65 -9.35
N GLY A 9 7.92 -17.55 -9.70
CA GLY A 9 8.80 -16.77 -8.83
C GLY A 9 8.28 -15.36 -8.66
N LEU A 10 8.87 -14.62 -7.71
CA LEU A 10 8.47 -13.26 -7.40
C LEU A 10 9.68 -12.32 -7.42
N ARG A 11 9.50 -11.15 -8.06
CA ARG A 11 10.45 -10.04 -8.01
C ARG A 11 9.70 -8.74 -7.71
N GLY A 12 9.79 -8.26 -6.47
CA GLY A 12 8.94 -7.16 -6.01
C GLY A 12 7.48 -7.57 -6.00
N LEU A 13 6.65 -6.94 -6.82
CA LEU A 13 5.23 -7.29 -7.03
C LEU A 13 4.97 -8.04 -8.34
N ASP A 14 6.01 -8.37 -9.09
CA ASP A 14 5.88 -9.02 -10.39
C ASP A 14 6.21 -10.51 -10.27
N GLY A 15 5.20 -11.33 -10.55
CA GLY A 15 5.39 -12.77 -10.72
C GLY A 15 6.02 -13.10 -12.07
N TYR A 16 6.86 -14.11 -12.11
CA TYR A 16 7.47 -14.64 -13.35
C TYR A 16 7.51 -16.15 -13.32
N GLU A 17 7.57 -16.75 -14.51
CA GLU A 17 7.63 -18.20 -14.66
C GLU A 17 8.99 -18.76 -14.26
N ILE A 18 8.97 -19.91 -13.60
CA ILE A 18 10.14 -20.74 -13.34
C ILE A 18 9.87 -22.14 -13.86
N SER A 19 10.81 -22.64 -14.66
CA SER A 19 10.87 -24.04 -15.04
C SER A 19 11.81 -24.79 -14.10
N VAL A 20 11.29 -25.80 -13.42
CA VAL A 20 12.07 -26.71 -12.59
C VAL A 20 12.34 -27.98 -13.40
N GLU A 21 13.58 -28.12 -13.86
CA GLU A 21 14.03 -29.25 -14.66
C GLU A 21 14.86 -30.19 -13.79
N CYS A 22 14.42 -31.44 -13.69
CA CYS A 22 15.12 -32.48 -12.92
C CYS A 22 15.71 -33.52 -13.84
N TYR A 23 17.00 -33.72 -13.74
CA TYR A 23 17.73 -34.76 -14.49
C TYR A 23 18.38 -35.77 -13.57
N ILE A 24 18.00 -37.06 -13.71
CA ILE A 24 18.52 -38.15 -12.92
C ILE A 24 19.41 -39.04 -13.82
N THR A 25 20.70 -39.18 -13.42
CA THR A 25 21.69 -39.97 -14.13
C THR A 25 22.29 -41.03 -13.23
N ASN A 26 22.71 -42.14 -13.83
CA ASN A 26 23.50 -43.17 -13.14
C ASN A 26 24.86 -42.59 -12.72
N GLY A 27 25.33 -42.90 -11.55
CA GLY A 27 26.62 -42.45 -11.01
C GLY A 27 26.61 -42.34 -9.51
N LEU A 28 27.70 -41.79 -8.96
CA LEU A 28 27.79 -41.55 -7.52
C LEU A 28 26.66 -40.62 -7.07
N PRO A 29 25.99 -40.94 -5.95
CA PRO A 29 24.91 -40.14 -5.43
C PRO A 29 25.34 -38.67 -5.22
N GLY A 30 24.60 -37.74 -5.85
CA GLY A 30 24.85 -36.32 -5.75
C GLY A 30 23.53 -35.55 -5.91
N PHE A 31 23.49 -34.32 -5.40
CA PHE A 31 22.33 -33.44 -5.52
C PHE A 31 22.82 -32.03 -5.78
N ASP A 32 22.70 -31.58 -7.01
CA ASP A 32 23.17 -30.29 -7.48
C ASP A 32 21.99 -29.42 -7.87
N VAL A 33 21.95 -28.17 -7.42
CA VAL A 33 20.94 -27.17 -7.81
C VAL A 33 21.64 -26.02 -8.53
N VAL A 34 21.25 -25.78 -9.76
CA VAL A 34 21.76 -24.70 -10.61
C VAL A 34 20.65 -23.68 -10.92
N GLY A 35 21.00 -22.49 -11.42
CA GLY A 35 20.03 -21.43 -11.74
C GLY A 35 19.94 -20.35 -10.66
N LEU A 36 21.08 -20.00 -10.03
CA LEU A 36 21.19 -18.95 -9.01
C LEU A 36 20.28 -19.14 -7.78
N PRO A 37 20.30 -20.34 -7.13
CA PRO A 37 19.54 -20.54 -5.89
C PRO A 37 20.15 -19.76 -4.73
N ASP A 38 19.31 -19.20 -3.85
CA ASP A 38 19.75 -18.67 -2.55
C ASP A 38 20.02 -19.83 -1.53
N ALA A 39 20.37 -19.46 -0.29
CA ALA A 39 20.61 -20.45 0.77
C ALA A 39 19.37 -21.30 1.05
N ALA A 40 18.17 -20.70 1.11
CA ALA A 40 16.92 -21.39 1.40
C ALA A 40 16.56 -22.41 0.32
N VAL A 41 16.80 -22.09 -0.96
CA VAL A 41 16.62 -23.03 -2.09
C VAL A 41 17.65 -24.15 -2.06
N LYS A 42 18.89 -23.89 -1.62
CA LYS A 42 19.91 -24.94 -1.46
C LYS A 42 19.55 -25.90 -0.33
N GLU A 43 18.98 -25.40 0.76
CA GLU A 43 18.49 -26.22 1.90
C GLU A 43 17.26 -27.06 1.53
N ALA A 44 16.54 -26.74 0.45
CA ALA A 44 15.41 -27.54 -0.03
C ALA A 44 15.77 -29.03 -0.21
N ARG A 45 17.03 -29.32 -0.53
CA ARG A 45 17.54 -30.71 -0.65
C ARG A 45 17.16 -31.58 0.55
N GLU A 46 17.40 -31.11 1.77
CA GLU A 46 17.16 -31.88 2.97
C GLU A 46 15.66 -32.01 3.27
N ARG A 47 14.89 -30.92 3.08
CA ARG A 47 13.43 -30.95 3.24
C ARG A 47 12.77 -31.91 2.25
N VAL A 48 13.11 -31.76 0.96
CA VAL A 48 12.57 -32.61 -0.12
C VAL A 48 12.93 -34.06 0.06
N ARG A 49 14.20 -34.35 0.44
CA ARG A 49 14.65 -35.75 0.71
C ARG A 49 13.88 -36.40 1.85
N ALA A 50 13.69 -35.66 2.94
CA ALA A 50 12.93 -36.13 4.08
C ALA A 50 11.45 -36.35 3.73
N ALA A 51 10.82 -35.37 3.06
CA ALA A 51 9.43 -35.44 2.63
C ALA A 51 9.17 -36.64 1.69
N ILE A 52 10.02 -36.87 0.68
CA ILE A 52 9.91 -38.01 -0.24
C ILE A 52 9.89 -39.32 0.55
N LYS A 53 10.84 -39.51 1.49
CA LYS A 53 10.93 -40.73 2.30
C LYS A 53 9.72 -40.90 3.24
N ASN A 54 9.33 -39.84 3.93
CA ASN A 54 8.23 -39.87 4.90
C ASN A 54 6.87 -40.04 4.23
N CYS A 55 6.74 -39.65 2.95
CA CYS A 55 5.54 -39.95 2.14
C CYS A 55 5.54 -41.34 1.49
N GLY A 56 6.50 -42.22 1.84
CA GLY A 56 6.55 -43.61 1.37
C GLY A 56 7.20 -43.80 0.00
N TYR A 57 7.84 -42.78 -0.57
CA TYR A 57 8.54 -42.88 -1.85
C TYR A 57 10.03 -43.19 -1.65
N LYS A 58 10.63 -43.92 -2.61
CA LYS A 58 12.07 -44.15 -2.62
C LYS A 58 12.79 -42.94 -3.19
N PHE A 59 13.67 -42.32 -2.40
CA PHE A 59 14.56 -41.29 -2.91
C PHE A 59 15.64 -41.92 -3.82
N PRO A 60 15.84 -41.37 -5.06
CA PRO A 60 16.81 -41.98 -5.99
C PRO A 60 18.24 -41.97 -5.43
N VAL A 61 18.90 -43.13 -5.47
CA VAL A 61 20.34 -43.29 -5.12
C VAL A 61 21.16 -43.10 -6.40
N SER A 62 21.12 -41.88 -6.94
CA SER A 62 21.67 -41.51 -8.24
C SER A 62 22.14 -40.06 -8.19
N ARG A 63 22.78 -39.57 -9.24
CA ARG A 63 23.10 -38.13 -9.35
C ARG A 63 21.86 -37.37 -9.85
N ILE A 64 21.39 -36.46 -9.04
CA ILE A 64 20.24 -35.57 -9.32
C ILE A 64 20.78 -34.19 -9.61
N THR A 65 20.46 -33.64 -10.79
CA THR A 65 20.75 -32.24 -11.15
C THR A 65 19.42 -31.52 -11.34
N LEU A 66 19.21 -30.46 -10.59
CA LEU A 66 18.05 -29.58 -10.69
C LEU A 66 18.47 -28.26 -11.32
N ASN A 67 17.78 -27.87 -12.40
CA ASN A 67 17.95 -26.56 -13.00
C ASN A 67 16.68 -25.72 -12.77
N LEU A 68 16.86 -24.54 -12.20
CA LEU A 68 15.79 -23.56 -12.00
C LEU A 68 15.92 -22.46 -13.06
N ALA A 69 15.26 -22.61 -14.19
CA ALA A 69 15.32 -21.62 -15.28
C ALA A 69 14.30 -20.48 -15.06
N PRO A 70 14.60 -19.25 -15.51
CA PRO A 70 15.79 -18.78 -16.22
C PRO A 70 17.00 -18.57 -15.30
N ALA A 71 18.19 -18.89 -15.75
CA ALA A 71 19.42 -18.80 -14.95
C ALA A 71 19.81 -17.35 -14.56
N GLY A 72 19.35 -16.35 -15.31
CA GLY A 72 19.68 -14.94 -15.07
C GLY A 72 18.95 -14.29 -13.87
N THR A 73 17.99 -14.97 -13.24
CA THR A 73 17.20 -14.45 -12.13
C THR A 73 17.49 -15.24 -10.87
N LYS A 74 17.81 -14.55 -9.76
CA LYS A 74 18.03 -15.19 -8.46
C LYS A 74 16.71 -15.75 -7.91
N LYS A 75 16.71 -17.04 -7.50
CA LYS A 75 15.57 -17.70 -6.87
C LYS A 75 15.73 -17.61 -5.37
N THR A 76 14.70 -17.14 -4.70
CA THR A 76 14.72 -16.89 -3.25
C THR A 76 13.52 -17.54 -2.57
N GLY A 77 13.76 -18.05 -1.36
CA GLY A 77 12.71 -18.59 -0.49
C GLY A 77 12.46 -20.09 -0.70
N THR A 78 11.48 -20.58 0.05
CA THR A 78 11.17 -22.03 0.19
C THR A 78 10.04 -22.51 -0.72
N LEU A 79 9.44 -21.61 -1.49
CA LEU A 79 8.27 -21.90 -2.34
C LEU A 79 8.53 -22.94 -3.45
N TYR A 80 9.78 -23.25 -3.72
CA TYR A 80 10.19 -24.21 -4.75
C TYR A 80 10.32 -25.64 -4.23
N ASP A 81 10.12 -25.90 -2.93
CA ASP A 81 10.25 -27.25 -2.36
C ASP A 81 9.30 -28.24 -3.05
N LEU A 82 8.02 -27.86 -3.22
CA LEU A 82 7.03 -28.71 -3.87
C LEU A 82 7.36 -28.97 -5.34
N PRO A 83 7.63 -27.97 -6.20
CA PRO A 83 7.98 -28.25 -7.60
C PRO A 83 9.29 -29.03 -7.75
N ILE A 84 10.27 -28.85 -6.87
CA ILE A 84 11.49 -29.67 -6.84
C ILE A 84 11.16 -31.12 -6.51
N LEU A 85 10.34 -31.37 -5.50
CA LEU A 85 9.89 -32.74 -5.12
C LEU A 85 9.18 -33.39 -6.30
N LEU A 86 8.22 -32.69 -6.92
CA LEU A 86 7.47 -33.21 -8.07
C LEU A 86 8.38 -33.51 -9.26
N GLY A 87 9.38 -32.66 -9.54
CA GLY A 87 10.35 -32.89 -10.61
C GLY A 87 11.16 -34.17 -10.39
N ILE A 88 11.52 -34.49 -9.14
CA ILE A 88 12.22 -35.74 -8.79
C ILE A 88 11.28 -36.95 -8.95
N LEU A 89 10.04 -36.85 -8.48
CA LEU A 89 9.07 -37.95 -8.59
C LEU A 89 8.70 -38.21 -10.07
N GLU A 90 8.52 -37.18 -10.85
CA GLU A 90 8.25 -37.29 -12.30
C GLU A 90 9.45 -37.91 -13.03
N ALA A 91 10.67 -37.41 -12.79
CA ALA A 91 11.88 -37.96 -13.38
C ALA A 91 12.13 -39.43 -12.98
N SER A 92 11.61 -39.83 -11.82
CA SER A 92 11.67 -41.24 -11.32
C SER A 92 10.54 -42.10 -11.88
N GLY A 93 9.58 -41.54 -12.62
CA GLY A 93 8.41 -42.25 -13.14
C GLY A 93 7.36 -42.61 -12.08
N LEU A 94 7.45 -42.02 -10.88
CA LEU A 94 6.55 -42.28 -9.75
C LEU A 94 5.26 -41.47 -9.80
N VAL A 95 5.30 -40.29 -10.44
CA VAL A 95 4.14 -39.39 -10.61
C VAL A 95 4.08 -38.95 -12.08
N LYS A 96 2.87 -38.77 -12.60
CA LYS A 96 2.62 -38.12 -13.90
C LYS A 96 1.93 -36.80 -13.65
N LEU A 97 2.47 -35.73 -14.21
CA LEU A 97 1.86 -34.41 -14.16
C LEU A 97 0.68 -34.28 -15.11
N PRO A 98 -0.27 -33.38 -14.85
CA PRO A 98 -1.38 -33.09 -15.76
C PRO A 98 -0.89 -32.59 -17.11
N LYS A 99 -1.62 -32.90 -18.18
CA LYS A 99 -1.32 -32.40 -19.54
C LYS A 99 -1.74 -30.93 -19.72
N GLN A 100 -2.71 -30.47 -18.94
CA GLN A 100 -3.14 -29.08 -18.96
C GLN A 100 -2.04 -28.17 -18.39
N PRO A 101 -1.94 -26.91 -18.87
CA PRO A 101 -0.97 -25.94 -18.36
C PRO A 101 -1.20 -25.71 -16.86
N CYS A 102 -0.30 -26.19 -16.01
CA CYS A 102 -0.41 -26.05 -14.56
C CYS A 102 0.91 -25.61 -13.94
N ALA A 103 0.82 -25.00 -12.75
CA ALA A 103 1.98 -24.60 -11.95
C ALA A 103 1.81 -25.02 -10.49
N PHE A 104 2.95 -25.25 -9.81
CA PHE A 104 3.01 -25.76 -8.44
C PHE A 104 3.86 -24.83 -7.58
N LEU A 105 3.37 -24.53 -6.38
CA LEU A 105 4.01 -23.67 -5.39
C LEU A 105 3.80 -24.26 -3.99
N GLY A 106 4.82 -24.20 -3.15
CA GLY A 106 4.65 -24.58 -1.74
C GLY A 106 5.97 -24.92 -1.04
N GLU A 107 6.06 -24.54 0.21
CA GLU A 107 7.10 -25.01 1.13
C GLU A 107 6.71 -26.37 1.70
N LEU A 108 7.68 -27.23 1.96
CA LEU A 108 7.45 -28.55 2.53
C LEU A 108 7.94 -28.64 3.97
N SER A 109 7.13 -29.24 4.83
CA SER A 109 7.62 -29.78 6.08
C SER A 109 8.37 -31.13 5.83
N LEU A 110 9.15 -31.56 6.79
CA LEU A 110 9.85 -32.86 6.70
C LEU A 110 8.88 -34.07 6.59
N GLU A 111 7.64 -33.91 7.05
CA GLU A 111 6.57 -34.90 6.95
C GLU A 111 5.82 -34.87 5.61
N GLY A 112 6.15 -33.94 4.71
CA GLY A 112 5.46 -33.75 3.42
C GLY A 112 4.16 -32.99 3.50
N LYS A 113 3.87 -32.22 4.57
CA LYS A 113 2.79 -31.25 4.62
C LYS A 113 3.22 -29.98 3.92
N LEU A 114 2.30 -29.33 3.22
CA LEU A 114 2.54 -28.04 2.61
C LEU A 114 2.35 -26.92 3.64
N ARG A 115 3.26 -25.95 3.63
CA ARG A 115 3.22 -24.74 4.45
C ARG A 115 2.93 -23.53 3.58
N PRO A 116 2.25 -22.50 4.12
CA PRO A 116 1.94 -21.29 3.38
C PRO A 116 3.21 -20.55 2.94
N VAL A 117 3.12 -19.91 1.79
CA VAL A 117 4.16 -19.07 1.20
C VAL A 117 3.65 -17.67 0.94
N THR A 118 4.56 -16.69 0.87
CA THR A 118 4.21 -15.28 0.65
C THR A 118 4.18 -14.95 -0.82
N GLY A 119 3.35 -13.95 -1.20
CA GLY A 119 3.32 -13.44 -2.56
C GLY A 119 2.53 -14.29 -3.54
N ILE A 120 1.58 -15.08 -3.08
CA ILE A 120 0.77 -15.95 -3.94
C ILE A 120 -0.08 -15.14 -4.92
N LEU A 121 -0.72 -14.03 -4.49
CA LEU A 121 -1.56 -13.24 -5.38
C LEU A 121 -0.81 -12.69 -6.60
N PRO A 122 0.33 -12.00 -6.49
CA PRO A 122 1.07 -11.55 -7.67
C PRO A 122 1.56 -12.70 -8.54
N MET A 123 1.92 -13.86 -7.97
CA MET A 123 2.30 -15.04 -8.73
C MET A 123 1.11 -15.67 -9.46
N ALA A 124 -0.05 -15.78 -8.84
CA ALA A 124 -1.28 -16.29 -9.45
C ALA A 124 -1.75 -15.40 -10.61
N LEU A 125 -1.72 -14.07 -10.45
CA LEU A 125 -2.03 -13.12 -11.52
C LEU A 125 -1.06 -13.23 -12.70
N ALA A 126 0.23 -13.45 -12.43
CA ALA A 126 1.22 -13.69 -13.48
C ALA A 126 1.03 -15.05 -14.14
N ALA A 127 0.77 -16.11 -13.40
CA ALA A 127 0.48 -17.44 -13.92
C ALA A 127 -0.68 -17.41 -14.92
N LYS A 128 -1.80 -16.73 -14.56
CA LYS A 128 -2.93 -16.53 -15.46
C LYS A 128 -2.53 -15.83 -16.77
N LYS A 129 -1.74 -14.74 -16.69
CA LYS A 129 -1.27 -14.01 -17.88
C LYS A 129 -0.37 -14.86 -18.79
N LEU A 130 0.31 -15.84 -18.21
CA LEU A 130 1.20 -16.76 -18.91
C LEU A 130 0.49 -18.05 -19.39
N GLY A 131 -0.85 -18.07 -19.33
CA GLY A 131 -1.65 -19.18 -19.85
C GLY A 131 -1.67 -20.42 -18.93
N VAL A 132 -1.38 -20.28 -17.64
CA VAL A 132 -1.61 -21.34 -16.67
C VAL A 132 -3.11 -21.46 -16.42
N GLU A 133 -3.64 -22.67 -16.51
CA GLU A 133 -5.05 -22.97 -16.30
C GLU A 133 -5.33 -23.46 -14.87
N ALA A 134 -4.36 -24.20 -14.30
CA ALA A 134 -4.47 -24.77 -12.96
C ALA A 134 -3.27 -24.41 -12.08
N LEU A 135 -3.53 -23.93 -10.86
CA LEU A 135 -2.51 -23.57 -9.88
C LEU A 135 -2.67 -24.41 -8.60
N TYR A 136 -1.61 -25.11 -8.23
CA TYR A 136 -1.55 -25.92 -7.00
C TYR A 136 -0.75 -25.15 -5.95
N VAL A 137 -1.40 -24.82 -4.85
CA VAL A 137 -0.83 -24.01 -3.76
C VAL A 137 -1.14 -24.63 -2.39
N PRO A 138 -0.42 -24.28 -1.32
CA PRO A 138 -0.80 -24.69 0.04
C PRO A 138 -2.25 -24.30 0.33
N LYS A 139 -2.97 -25.15 1.07
CA LYS A 139 -4.39 -24.94 1.39
C LYS A 139 -4.67 -23.58 2.00
N GLU A 140 -3.79 -23.10 2.86
CA GLU A 140 -3.89 -21.80 3.52
C GLU A 140 -3.77 -20.61 2.56
N ASN A 141 -3.11 -20.80 1.40
CA ASN A 141 -2.98 -19.77 0.36
C ASN A 141 -4.08 -19.85 -0.72
N ALA A 142 -4.92 -20.88 -0.69
CA ALA A 142 -5.84 -21.13 -1.78
C ALA A 142 -6.86 -20.01 -1.97
N ALA A 143 -7.43 -19.46 -0.88
CA ALA A 143 -8.35 -18.33 -0.95
C ALA A 143 -7.70 -17.10 -1.60
N GLU A 144 -6.45 -16.77 -1.24
CA GLU A 144 -5.67 -15.69 -1.85
C GLU A 144 -5.46 -15.93 -3.36
N ALA A 145 -5.10 -17.13 -3.76
CA ALA A 145 -4.88 -17.47 -5.16
C ALA A 145 -6.15 -17.33 -6.02
N THR A 146 -7.34 -17.58 -5.44
CA THR A 146 -8.62 -17.44 -6.16
C THR A 146 -8.96 -15.99 -6.52
N LEU A 147 -8.30 -14.99 -5.94
CA LEU A 147 -8.44 -13.59 -6.33
C LEU A 147 -7.93 -13.33 -7.78
N ALA A 148 -7.14 -14.25 -8.34
CA ALA A 148 -6.79 -14.25 -9.75
C ALA A 148 -7.92 -14.91 -10.56
N GLU A 149 -9.03 -14.20 -10.75
CA GLU A 149 -10.22 -14.68 -11.44
C GLU A 149 -9.93 -15.43 -12.75
N GLY A 150 -10.60 -16.57 -12.96
CA GLY A 150 -10.43 -17.39 -14.17
C GLY A 150 -9.25 -18.37 -14.11
N LEU A 151 -8.56 -18.49 -12.98
CA LEU A 151 -7.55 -19.50 -12.70
C LEU A 151 -8.17 -20.60 -11.83
N THR A 152 -8.05 -21.88 -12.23
CA THR A 152 -8.47 -23.00 -11.39
C THR A 152 -7.43 -23.21 -10.29
N VAL A 153 -7.85 -23.08 -9.02
CA VAL A 153 -6.95 -23.19 -7.87
C VAL A 153 -7.23 -24.47 -7.11
N TYR A 154 -6.17 -25.21 -6.79
CA TYR A 154 -6.23 -26.39 -5.93
C TYR A 154 -5.45 -26.14 -4.64
N GLY A 155 -6.16 -26.12 -3.50
CA GLY A 155 -5.56 -26.04 -2.16
C GLY A 155 -5.05 -27.43 -1.73
N VAL A 156 -3.74 -27.55 -1.56
CA VAL A 156 -3.06 -28.81 -1.26
C VAL A 156 -2.59 -28.81 0.19
N GLU A 157 -2.94 -29.85 0.95
CA GLU A 157 -2.53 -29.99 2.36
C GLU A 157 -1.20 -30.74 2.50
N SER A 158 -0.97 -31.75 1.62
CA SER A 158 0.20 -32.62 1.72
C SER A 158 0.58 -33.26 0.39
N VAL A 159 1.82 -33.74 0.29
CA VAL A 159 2.32 -34.46 -0.87
C VAL A 159 1.49 -35.73 -1.15
N PRO A 160 1.12 -36.57 -0.14
CA PRO A 160 0.26 -37.73 -0.40
C PRO A 160 -1.11 -37.36 -0.96
N ALA A 161 -1.74 -36.27 -0.48
CA ALA A 161 -3.01 -35.80 -1.01
C ALA A 161 -2.87 -35.35 -2.48
N LEU A 162 -1.78 -34.62 -2.80
CA LEU A 162 -1.51 -34.18 -4.17
C LEU A 162 -1.26 -35.35 -5.11
N THR A 163 -0.44 -36.31 -4.71
CA THR A 163 -0.13 -37.47 -5.56
C THR A 163 -1.35 -38.39 -5.76
N ALA A 164 -2.22 -38.53 -4.77
CA ALA A 164 -3.51 -39.21 -4.91
C ALA A 164 -4.44 -38.48 -5.88
N HIS A 165 -4.46 -37.15 -5.85
CA HIS A 165 -5.20 -36.31 -6.83
C HIS A 165 -4.64 -36.49 -8.23
N LEU A 166 -3.32 -36.41 -8.42
CA LEU A 166 -2.67 -36.52 -9.73
C LEU A 166 -2.83 -37.90 -10.38
N SER A 167 -2.92 -38.94 -9.55
CA SER A 167 -3.21 -40.33 -10.00
C SER A 167 -4.71 -40.61 -10.23
N GLY A 168 -5.59 -39.68 -9.86
CA GLY A 168 -7.04 -39.86 -9.93
C GLY A 168 -7.63 -40.73 -8.78
N ALA A 169 -6.83 -41.19 -7.82
CA ALA A 169 -7.27 -42.04 -6.71
C ALA A 169 -8.14 -41.24 -5.70
N ALA A 170 -7.83 -39.98 -5.42
CA ALA A 170 -8.58 -39.12 -4.52
C ALA A 170 -8.54 -37.67 -5.07
N PRO A 171 -9.49 -37.24 -5.92
CA PRO A 171 -9.49 -35.93 -6.49
C PRO A 171 -9.67 -34.83 -5.44
N ILE A 172 -8.82 -33.79 -5.50
CA ILE A 172 -9.01 -32.54 -4.75
C ILE A 172 -9.99 -31.68 -5.54
N ALA A 173 -11.05 -31.21 -4.87
CA ALA A 173 -11.98 -30.27 -5.51
C ALA A 173 -11.30 -28.90 -5.73
N PRO A 174 -11.57 -28.22 -6.86
CA PRO A 174 -11.11 -26.86 -7.04
C PRO A 174 -11.66 -25.94 -5.96
N GLU A 175 -10.86 -24.99 -5.51
CA GLU A 175 -11.32 -23.97 -4.57
C GLU A 175 -12.36 -23.07 -5.22
N LYS A 176 -13.38 -22.75 -4.44
CA LYS A 176 -14.39 -21.77 -4.88
C LYS A 176 -13.77 -20.36 -4.91
N PRO A 177 -14.11 -19.52 -5.91
CA PRO A 177 -13.68 -18.14 -5.90
C PRO A 177 -14.08 -17.48 -4.58
N TRP A 178 -13.08 -16.89 -3.91
CA TRP A 178 -13.33 -16.17 -2.68
C TRP A 178 -14.23 -14.96 -2.97
N ARG A 179 -15.19 -14.73 -2.12
CA ARG A 179 -16.10 -13.59 -2.20
C ARG A 179 -16.04 -12.82 -0.88
N PRO A 180 -16.06 -11.48 -0.94
CA PRO A 180 -16.09 -10.69 0.27
C PRO A 180 -17.35 -10.99 1.08
N GLU A 181 -17.18 -11.45 2.31
CA GLU A 181 -18.21 -11.30 3.31
C GLU A 181 -18.28 -9.82 3.71
N ARG A 182 -19.47 -9.27 3.92
CA ARG A 182 -19.59 -7.89 4.42
C ARG A 182 -18.82 -7.79 5.73
N ASN A 183 -17.64 -7.23 5.65
CA ASN A 183 -16.85 -6.89 6.83
C ASN A 183 -17.37 -5.54 7.30
N ASP A 184 -18.30 -5.55 8.24
CA ASP A 184 -18.67 -4.39 9.04
C ASP A 184 -17.54 -4.14 10.07
N SER A 185 -16.29 -3.96 9.58
CA SER A 185 -15.22 -3.44 10.44
C SER A 185 -15.64 -2.01 10.79
N GLU A 186 -16.08 -1.81 12.02
CA GLU A 186 -16.45 -0.50 12.53
C GLU A 186 -15.22 0.41 12.51
N LEU A 187 -15.10 1.19 11.45
CA LEU A 187 -14.13 2.27 11.41
C LEU A 187 -14.53 3.34 12.45
N PRO A 188 -13.56 3.99 13.11
CA PRO A 188 -13.84 5.10 14.00
C PRO A 188 -14.66 6.19 13.29
N ASP A 189 -15.75 6.65 13.88
CA ASP A 189 -16.73 7.54 13.27
C ASP A 189 -16.50 9.00 13.70
N PHE A 190 -16.73 9.96 12.77
CA PHE A 190 -16.64 11.40 13.05
C PHE A 190 -17.74 11.88 14.01
N ARG A 191 -18.82 11.13 14.23
CA ARG A 191 -19.84 11.41 15.26
C ARG A 191 -19.26 11.54 16.66
N ASP A 192 -18.13 10.88 16.94
CA ASP A 192 -17.49 10.95 18.25
C ASP A 192 -16.60 12.20 18.42
N VAL A 193 -16.41 12.99 17.37
CA VAL A 193 -15.59 14.21 17.38
C VAL A 193 -16.48 15.39 17.68
N LYS A 194 -16.40 15.90 18.90
CA LYS A 194 -17.16 17.08 19.33
C LYS A 194 -16.45 18.37 18.93
N GLY A 195 -17.18 19.29 18.31
CA GLY A 195 -16.63 20.56 17.81
C GLY A 195 -15.66 20.37 16.63
N GLN A 196 -14.77 21.34 16.45
CA GLN A 196 -13.70 21.35 15.43
C GLN A 196 -14.22 21.29 13.98
N GLU A 197 -15.33 21.96 13.71
CA GLU A 197 -16.01 21.93 12.39
C GLU A 197 -15.08 22.36 11.24
N ASN A 198 -14.21 23.36 11.46
CA ASN A 198 -13.23 23.79 10.46
C ASN A 198 -12.24 22.67 10.10
N VAL A 199 -11.84 21.87 11.08
CA VAL A 199 -10.91 20.75 10.85
C VAL A 199 -11.62 19.60 10.11
N LYS A 200 -12.88 19.30 10.51
CA LYS A 200 -13.72 18.32 9.82
C LYS A 200 -13.92 18.73 8.35
N ARG A 201 -14.23 20.01 8.09
CA ARG A 201 -14.35 20.54 6.72
C ARG A 201 -13.05 20.41 5.92
N ALA A 202 -11.90 20.74 6.53
CA ALA A 202 -10.60 20.56 5.89
C ALA A 202 -10.32 19.08 5.53
N LEU A 203 -10.68 18.14 6.44
CA LEU A 203 -10.52 16.71 6.20
C LEU A 203 -11.51 16.17 5.15
N GLU A 204 -12.73 16.70 5.09
CA GLU A 204 -13.72 16.40 4.05
C GLU A 204 -13.19 16.82 2.66
N ILE A 205 -12.68 18.04 2.53
CA ILE A 205 -12.07 18.54 1.29
C ILE A 205 -10.88 17.67 0.90
N ALA A 206 -10.04 17.34 1.89
CA ALA A 206 -8.89 16.50 1.68
C ALA A 206 -9.26 15.10 1.20
N ALA A 207 -10.29 14.49 1.78
CA ALA A 207 -10.82 13.17 1.36
C ALA A 207 -11.42 13.22 -0.05
N ALA A 208 -12.18 14.27 -0.36
CA ALA A 208 -12.80 14.46 -1.66
C ALA A 208 -11.78 14.66 -2.78
N GLY A 209 -10.73 15.45 -2.55
CA GLY A 209 -9.71 15.77 -3.54
C GLY A 209 -8.46 14.89 -3.53
N GLY A 210 -8.26 14.08 -2.49
CA GLY A 210 -7.01 13.34 -2.26
C GLY A 210 -5.84 14.24 -1.84
N HIS A 211 -6.12 15.35 -1.13
CA HIS A 211 -5.14 16.36 -0.75
C HIS A 211 -4.32 15.97 0.48
N ASN A 212 -3.04 16.33 0.48
CA ASN A 212 -2.16 16.16 1.62
C ASN A 212 -2.46 17.22 2.70
N VAL A 213 -2.49 16.81 3.97
CA VAL A 213 -2.90 17.65 5.10
C VAL A 213 -1.81 17.77 6.15
N LEU A 214 -1.64 18.97 6.70
CA LEU A 214 -0.89 19.21 7.91
C LEU A 214 -1.82 19.82 8.98
N MET A 215 -1.97 19.12 10.08
CA MET A 215 -2.70 19.58 11.27
C MET A 215 -1.71 20.18 12.27
N VAL A 216 -1.91 21.43 12.64
CA VAL A 216 -1.08 22.14 13.65
C VAL A 216 -1.93 22.50 14.85
N GLY A 217 -1.49 22.18 16.05
CA GLY A 217 -2.26 22.53 17.25
C GLY A 217 -1.62 22.03 18.54
N PRO A 218 -2.11 22.48 19.71
CA PRO A 218 -1.55 22.11 20.99
C PRO A 218 -1.66 20.62 21.31
N PRO A 219 -0.89 20.12 22.27
CA PRO A 219 -1.03 18.75 22.75
C PRO A 219 -2.46 18.50 23.26
N GLY A 220 -3.01 17.31 22.99
CA GLY A 220 -4.36 16.94 23.41
C GLY A 220 -5.50 17.58 22.59
N SER A 221 -5.22 18.31 21.51
CA SER A 221 -6.27 18.89 20.64
C SER A 221 -7.00 17.86 19.76
N GLY A 222 -6.63 16.58 19.77
CA GLY A 222 -7.35 15.52 19.05
C GLY A 222 -6.83 15.25 17.62
N LYS A 223 -5.67 15.78 17.22
CA LYS A 223 -5.10 15.59 15.86
C LYS A 223 -5.03 14.13 15.42
N SER A 224 -4.45 13.26 16.24
CA SER A 224 -4.32 11.82 15.94
C SER A 224 -5.67 11.11 15.93
N MET A 225 -6.64 11.56 16.75
CA MET A 225 -8.01 11.07 16.78
C MET A 225 -8.75 11.39 15.47
N LEU A 226 -8.59 12.62 14.96
CA LEU A 226 -9.16 13.07 13.68
C LEU A 226 -8.55 12.30 12.51
N ALA A 227 -7.21 12.16 12.47
CA ALA A 227 -6.52 11.43 11.42
C ALA A 227 -6.99 9.96 11.30
N ARG A 228 -7.18 9.28 12.44
CA ARG A 228 -7.64 7.88 12.48
C ARG A 228 -9.05 7.67 11.94
N ARG A 229 -9.87 8.73 11.90
CA ARG A 229 -11.23 8.70 11.36
C ARG A 229 -11.29 8.96 9.85
N LEU A 230 -10.21 9.47 9.27
CA LEU A 230 -10.18 9.79 7.84
C LEU A 230 -10.56 8.60 6.92
N PRO A 231 -10.13 7.35 7.16
CA PRO A 231 -10.56 6.21 6.36
C PRO A 231 -12.08 6.03 6.28
N SER A 232 -12.86 6.46 7.29
CA SER A 232 -14.32 6.30 7.31
C SER A 232 -15.05 7.22 6.33
N ILE A 233 -14.39 8.27 5.85
CA ILE A 233 -14.95 9.23 4.88
C ILE A 233 -14.28 9.18 3.51
N LEU A 234 -13.23 8.35 3.35
CA LEU A 234 -12.62 8.15 2.03
C LEU A 234 -13.54 7.35 1.11
N PRO A 235 -13.51 7.61 -0.21
CA PRO A 235 -14.22 6.80 -1.19
C PRO A 235 -13.80 5.33 -1.12
N ASP A 236 -14.72 4.41 -1.38
CA ASP A 236 -14.41 2.99 -1.40
C ASP A 236 -13.36 2.66 -2.48
N MET A 237 -12.59 1.61 -2.25
CA MET A 237 -11.65 1.12 -3.26
C MET A 237 -12.39 0.40 -4.39
N THR A 238 -11.99 0.65 -5.62
CA THR A 238 -12.38 -0.21 -6.74
C THR A 238 -11.77 -1.61 -6.58
N GLY A 239 -12.36 -2.62 -7.22
CA GLY A 239 -11.79 -3.98 -7.20
C GLY A 239 -10.33 -4.01 -7.65
N GLN A 240 -9.94 -3.19 -8.63
CA GLN A 240 -8.56 -3.07 -9.10
C GLN A 240 -7.66 -2.45 -8.03
N GLU A 241 -8.10 -1.39 -7.35
CA GLU A 241 -7.35 -0.78 -6.24
C GLU A 241 -7.16 -1.76 -5.08
N ALA A 242 -8.20 -2.52 -4.74
CA ALA A 242 -8.13 -3.55 -3.71
C ALA A 242 -7.09 -4.63 -4.05
N ILE A 243 -7.03 -5.09 -5.31
CA ILE A 243 -6.00 -6.03 -5.78
C ILE A 243 -4.60 -5.41 -5.73
N GLU A 244 -4.43 -4.12 -6.15
CA GLU A 244 -3.14 -3.41 -6.06
C GLU A 244 -2.61 -3.36 -4.62
N VAL A 245 -3.47 -3.01 -3.67
CA VAL A 245 -3.13 -2.98 -2.24
C VAL A 245 -2.82 -4.38 -1.73
N THR A 246 -3.69 -5.34 -2.02
CA THR A 246 -3.54 -6.73 -1.55
C THR A 246 -2.23 -7.36 -2.02
N LYS A 247 -1.76 -7.07 -3.24
CA LYS A 247 -0.44 -7.53 -3.72
C LYS A 247 0.72 -7.09 -2.81
N VAL A 248 0.68 -5.86 -2.28
CA VAL A 248 1.73 -5.36 -1.37
C VAL A 248 1.72 -6.16 -0.07
N TYR A 249 0.54 -6.38 0.50
CA TYR A 249 0.39 -7.15 1.75
C TYR A 249 0.66 -8.65 1.56
N SER A 250 0.34 -9.21 0.40
CA SER A 250 0.67 -10.59 0.01
C SER A 250 2.17 -10.86 0.07
N VAL A 251 2.97 -9.98 -0.55
CA VAL A 251 4.45 -10.10 -0.56
C VAL A 251 5.05 -10.00 0.84
N LEU A 252 4.40 -9.26 1.73
CA LEU A 252 4.82 -9.13 3.13
C LEU A 252 4.38 -10.32 4.00
N GLY A 253 3.46 -11.17 3.52
CA GLY A 253 2.87 -12.24 4.31
C GLY A 253 1.92 -11.72 5.39
N MET A 254 1.25 -10.59 5.14
CA MET A 254 0.39 -9.90 6.10
C MET A 254 -1.11 -10.04 5.76
N LEU A 255 -1.47 -10.99 4.91
CA LEU A 255 -2.87 -11.29 4.60
C LEU A 255 -3.46 -12.28 5.60
N ASP A 256 -4.73 -12.10 5.91
CA ASP A 256 -5.50 -13.11 6.63
C ASP A 256 -5.93 -14.20 5.65
N ALA A 257 -5.67 -15.47 5.99
CA ALA A 257 -6.04 -16.61 5.15
C ALA A 257 -7.56 -16.72 4.92
N LYS A 258 -8.39 -16.24 5.84
CA LYS A 258 -9.85 -16.22 5.70
C LYS A 258 -10.35 -15.03 4.88
N ASN A 259 -9.71 -13.87 5.04
CA ASN A 259 -10.05 -12.62 4.37
C ASN A 259 -8.83 -12.08 3.60
N PRO A 260 -8.45 -12.70 2.48
CA PRO A 260 -7.21 -12.38 1.78
C PRO A 260 -7.26 -11.07 0.99
N LEU A 261 -8.45 -10.46 0.78
CA LEU A 261 -8.60 -9.20 0.06
C LEU A 261 -8.66 -8.01 1.03
N ILE A 262 -7.78 -7.05 0.85
CA ILE A 262 -7.84 -5.76 1.57
C ILE A 262 -8.92 -4.91 0.93
N GLN A 263 -10.04 -4.72 1.64
CA GLN A 263 -11.21 -4.00 1.14
C GLN A 263 -11.26 -2.54 1.63
N THR A 264 -10.66 -2.26 2.79
CA THR A 264 -10.61 -0.91 3.37
C THR A 264 -9.29 -0.22 3.03
N ARG A 265 -9.33 1.11 2.81
CA ARG A 265 -8.13 1.88 2.55
C ARG A 265 -7.16 1.79 3.71
N PRO A 266 -5.90 1.40 3.50
CA PRO A 266 -4.92 1.26 4.56
C PRO A 266 -4.70 2.58 5.32
N PHE A 267 -4.57 2.50 6.63
CA PHE A 267 -4.12 3.60 7.48
C PHE A 267 -2.81 3.18 8.16
N ARG A 268 -1.71 3.81 7.75
CA ARG A 268 -0.39 3.52 8.30
C ARG A 268 0.09 4.68 9.15
N SER A 269 0.52 4.40 10.35
CA SER A 269 0.98 5.41 11.33
C SER A 269 2.29 4.94 11.97
N PRO A 270 3.41 5.04 11.24
CA PRO A 270 4.71 4.68 11.79
C PRO A 270 5.12 5.65 12.91
N HIS A 271 5.80 5.12 13.92
CA HIS A 271 6.37 5.93 14.99
C HIS A 271 7.52 6.82 14.47
N HIS A 272 7.73 7.99 15.04
CA HIS A 272 8.75 8.94 14.58
C HIS A 272 10.19 8.40 14.65
N THR A 273 10.45 7.34 15.43
CA THR A 273 11.76 6.65 15.48
C THR A 273 12.02 5.69 14.33
N ILE A 274 11.09 5.55 13.39
CA ILE A 274 11.25 4.66 12.23
C ILE A 274 12.48 5.04 11.40
N SER A 275 13.21 4.05 10.91
CA SER A 275 14.33 4.29 10.00
C SER A 275 13.84 4.61 8.58
N ALA A 276 14.66 5.34 7.81
CA ALA A 276 14.39 5.62 6.40
C ALA A 276 14.15 4.33 5.57
N THR A 277 14.90 3.26 5.88
CA THR A 277 14.74 1.95 5.22
C THR A 277 13.41 1.28 5.59
N ALA A 278 12.95 1.37 6.83
CA ALA A 278 11.67 0.80 7.23
C ALA A 278 10.50 1.61 6.63
N LEU A 279 10.67 2.92 6.49
CA LEU A 279 9.66 3.79 5.89
C LEU A 279 9.56 3.57 4.37
N ALA A 280 10.66 3.64 3.62
CA ALA A 280 10.67 3.49 2.17
C ALA A 280 10.63 2.03 1.70
N GLY A 281 11.16 1.13 2.49
CA GLY A 281 11.42 -0.25 2.10
C GLY A 281 12.88 -0.51 1.78
N GLY A 282 13.24 -1.77 1.61
CA GLY A 282 14.62 -2.17 1.32
C GLY A 282 15.03 -3.45 2.06
N GLY A 283 16.24 -3.43 2.59
CA GLY A 283 16.86 -4.62 3.20
C GLY A 283 17.47 -5.56 2.16
N GLN A 284 17.87 -6.74 2.61
CA GLN A 284 18.48 -7.76 1.73
C GLN A 284 17.49 -8.34 0.71
N THR A 285 16.20 -8.40 1.06
CA THR A 285 15.14 -8.99 0.24
C THR A 285 14.32 -7.94 -0.52
N LEU A 286 14.74 -6.67 -0.53
CA LEU A 286 14.08 -5.56 -1.22
C LEU A 286 12.58 -5.46 -0.90
N ARG A 287 12.17 -5.61 0.37
CA ARG A 287 10.76 -5.58 0.79
C ARG A 287 10.16 -4.17 0.74
N PRO A 288 8.83 -4.06 0.48
CA PRO A 288 8.14 -2.78 0.58
C PRO A 288 8.11 -2.27 2.03
N GLY A 289 8.14 -0.93 2.19
CA GLY A 289 8.05 -0.25 3.50
C GLY A 289 6.65 0.31 3.78
N GLU A 290 6.54 1.09 4.88
CA GLU A 290 5.29 1.74 5.32
C GLU A 290 4.66 2.61 4.23
N ILE A 291 5.47 3.30 3.42
CA ILE A 291 5.02 4.12 2.29
C ILE A 291 4.22 3.28 1.30
N SER A 292 4.74 2.10 0.93
CA SER A 292 4.05 1.20 -0.01
C SER A 292 2.86 0.50 0.64
N MET A 293 2.93 0.20 1.95
CA MET A 293 1.78 -0.32 2.70
C MET A 293 0.64 0.69 2.83
N ALA A 294 0.93 2.00 2.75
CA ALA A 294 -0.08 3.06 2.72
C ALA A 294 -0.70 3.27 1.33
N HIS A 295 -0.27 2.51 0.30
CA HIS A 295 -0.79 2.67 -1.07
C HIS A 295 -2.32 2.64 -1.11
N ARG A 296 -2.93 3.58 -1.86
CA ARG A 296 -4.39 3.80 -1.95
C ARG A 296 -5.07 4.15 -0.62
N GLY A 297 -4.29 4.47 0.41
CA GLY A 297 -4.78 4.81 1.74
C GLY A 297 -4.13 6.06 2.29
N VAL A 298 -3.88 6.07 3.60
CA VAL A 298 -3.36 7.20 4.36
C VAL A 298 -2.04 6.83 5.02
N LEU A 299 -1.02 7.67 4.83
CA LEU A 299 0.19 7.66 5.64
C LEU A 299 0.09 8.81 6.65
N PHE A 300 -0.05 8.47 7.91
CA PHE A 300 -0.15 9.44 9.00
C PHE A 300 1.18 9.56 9.75
N LEU A 301 1.74 10.77 9.78
CA LEU A 301 2.97 11.10 10.51
C LEU A 301 2.61 12.02 11.67
N ASP A 302 2.54 11.46 12.87
CA ASP A 302 2.34 12.23 14.09
C ASP A 302 3.67 12.80 14.59
N GLU A 303 3.63 13.94 15.28
CA GLU A 303 4.83 14.62 15.79
C GLU A 303 5.88 14.86 14.66
N LEU A 304 5.46 15.36 13.52
CA LEU A 304 6.28 15.50 12.30
C LEU A 304 7.70 16.05 12.54
N PRO A 305 7.94 17.10 13.37
CA PRO A 305 9.29 17.60 13.63
C PRO A 305 10.19 16.67 14.47
N GLU A 306 9.65 15.57 15.03
CA GLU A 306 10.43 14.59 15.79
C GLU A 306 11.01 13.47 14.90
N PHE A 307 10.55 13.35 13.67
CA PHE A 307 11.17 12.43 12.70
C PHE A 307 12.58 12.88 12.32
N HIS A 308 13.44 11.91 12.09
CA HIS A 308 14.77 12.19 11.56
C HIS A 308 14.66 12.83 10.18
N ARG A 309 15.49 13.83 9.89
CA ARG A 309 15.46 14.56 8.61
C ARG A 309 15.60 13.63 7.41
N ASP A 310 16.55 12.68 7.46
CA ASP A 310 16.77 11.72 6.38
C ASP A 310 15.55 10.82 6.14
N THR A 311 14.79 10.51 7.21
CA THR A 311 13.54 9.74 7.11
C THR A 311 12.44 10.53 6.41
N LEU A 312 12.34 11.84 6.63
CA LEU A 312 11.38 12.69 5.92
C LEU A 312 11.76 12.93 4.46
N GLU A 313 13.06 13.00 4.15
CA GLU A 313 13.53 13.22 2.78
C GLU A 313 13.16 12.07 1.82
N VAL A 314 13.04 10.82 2.31
CA VAL A 314 12.64 9.69 1.45
C VAL A 314 11.18 9.77 0.97
N LEU A 315 10.33 10.63 1.57
CA LEU A 315 8.95 10.86 1.13
C LEU A 315 8.86 11.68 -0.18
N ARG A 316 9.93 12.42 -0.54
CA ARG A 316 9.86 13.38 -1.64
C ARG A 316 9.54 12.72 -2.98
N GLN A 317 10.26 11.66 -3.31
CA GLN A 317 10.03 10.92 -4.55
C GLN A 317 8.64 10.25 -4.59
N PRO A 318 8.21 9.49 -3.57
CA PRO A 318 6.88 8.88 -3.54
C PRO A 318 5.72 9.87 -3.70
N LEU A 319 5.84 11.07 -3.11
CA LEU A 319 4.82 12.12 -3.22
C LEU A 319 4.76 12.78 -4.61
N GLU A 320 5.83 12.70 -5.41
CA GLU A 320 5.86 13.21 -6.79
C GLU A 320 5.50 12.14 -7.80
N ASP A 321 6.18 10.98 -7.71
CA ASP A 321 6.13 9.93 -8.73
C ASP A 321 5.04 8.88 -8.45
N GLY A 322 4.50 8.81 -7.23
CA GLY A 322 3.56 7.76 -6.80
C GLY A 322 4.19 6.37 -6.73
N VAL A 323 5.52 6.29 -6.72
CA VAL A 323 6.28 5.04 -6.64
C VAL A 323 7.52 5.20 -5.75
N VAL A 324 7.87 4.13 -5.05
CA VAL A 324 9.16 3.97 -4.36
C VAL A 324 10.06 3.10 -5.21
N SER A 325 11.24 3.60 -5.55
CA SER A 325 12.27 2.83 -6.26
C SER A 325 13.37 2.42 -5.29
N ILE A 326 13.57 1.11 -5.13
CA ILE A 326 14.61 0.54 -4.27
C ILE A 326 15.67 -0.10 -5.18
N SER A 327 16.87 0.48 -5.19
CA SER A 327 18.00 -0.03 -5.97
C SER A 327 19.09 -0.55 -5.05
N ARG A 328 19.59 -1.76 -5.34
CA ARG A 328 20.71 -2.43 -4.65
C ARG A 328 21.55 -3.19 -5.69
N VAL A 329 22.72 -3.66 -5.27
CA VAL A 329 23.59 -4.51 -6.11
C VAL A 329 22.83 -5.72 -6.69
N GLN A 330 21.84 -6.23 -5.97
CA GLN A 330 21.04 -7.40 -6.37
C GLN A 330 19.91 -7.07 -7.37
N GLY A 331 19.68 -5.81 -7.70
CA GLY A 331 18.66 -5.36 -8.64
C GLY A 331 17.90 -4.12 -8.17
N SER A 332 16.95 -3.71 -9.00
CA SER A 332 16.02 -2.60 -8.69
C SER A 332 14.59 -3.13 -8.70
N VAL A 333 13.77 -2.66 -7.75
CA VAL A 333 12.35 -2.97 -7.64
C VAL A 333 11.59 -1.68 -7.43
N ARG A 334 10.40 -1.59 -8.03
CA ARG A 334 9.47 -0.47 -7.85
C ARG A 334 8.23 -0.93 -7.10
N TYR A 335 7.82 -0.15 -6.10
CA TYR A 335 6.59 -0.37 -5.35
C TYR A 335 5.64 0.81 -5.54
N PRO A 336 4.34 0.57 -5.73
CA PRO A 336 3.37 1.65 -5.80
C PRO A 336 3.28 2.36 -4.44
N SER A 337 3.09 3.68 -4.48
CA SER A 337 3.05 4.52 -3.29
C SER A 337 2.14 5.75 -3.46
N GLN A 338 1.01 5.57 -4.11
CA GLN A 338 -0.01 6.62 -4.18
C GLN A 338 -0.82 6.60 -2.88
N PHE A 339 -0.55 7.52 -2.00
CA PHE A 339 -1.19 7.65 -0.68
C PHE A 339 -1.51 9.10 -0.40
N MET A 340 -2.42 9.35 0.52
CA MET A 340 -2.69 10.64 1.09
C MET A 340 -1.78 10.84 2.31
N LEU A 341 -0.94 11.87 2.28
CA LEU A 341 -0.09 12.22 3.40
C LEU A 341 -0.88 13.08 4.38
N VAL A 342 -0.98 12.61 5.61
CA VAL A 342 -1.56 13.36 6.74
C VAL A 342 -0.48 13.52 7.80
N CYS A 343 -0.19 14.76 8.15
CA CYS A 343 0.81 15.07 9.16
C CYS A 343 0.16 15.77 10.34
N ALA A 344 0.70 15.57 11.53
CA ALA A 344 0.33 16.33 12.71
C ALA A 344 1.59 16.86 13.41
N MET A 345 1.50 18.07 13.93
CA MET A 345 2.59 18.67 14.71
C MET A 345 2.05 19.66 15.73
N ASN A 346 2.87 19.95 16.72
CA ASN A 346 2.65 21.07 17.63
C ASN A 346 3.22 22.36 17.02
N PRO A 347 2.73 23.55 17.40
CA PRO A 347 3.22 24.82 16.86
C PRO A 347 4.62 25.21 17.38
N CYS A 348 5.08 24.61 18.49
CA CYS A 348 6.43 24.76 19.02
C CYS A 348 6.76 23.57 19.93
N LYS A 349 7.97 23.51 20.46
CA LYS A 349 8.43 22.42 21.33
C LYS A 349 7.58 22.22 22.60
N CYS A 350 7.07 23.31 23.21
CA CYS A 350 6.16 23.21 24.35
C CYS A 350 4.69 22.99 23.93
N GLY A 351 4.36 23.22 22.67
CA GLY A 351 3.04 22.99 22.08
C GLY A 351 2.04 24.13 22.21
N TRP A 352 2.39 25.26 22.82
CA TRP A 352 1.45 26.33 23.18
C TRP A 352 1.69 27.66 22.46
N TYR A 353 2.52 27.70 21.43
CA TYR A 353 2.76 28.91 20.65
C TYR A 353 1.49 29.32 19.90
N GLY A 354 1.12 30.61 20.01
CA GLY A 354 -0.11 31.15 19.44
C GLY A 354 -1.39 30.88 20.28
N ASP A 355 -1.29 30.08 21.38
CA ASP A 355 -2.43 29.84 22.24
C ASP A 355 -2.75 31.06 23.11
N PRO A 356 -4.04 31.51 23.15
CA PRO A 356 -4.46 32.69 23.93
C PRO A 356 -4.17 32.61 25.41
N SER A 357 -3.93 31.41 25.97
CA SER A 357 -3.66 31.22 27.41
C SER A 357 -2.30 31.75 27.86
N GLY A 358 -1.41 32.16 26.94
CA GLY A 358 -0.07 32.64 27.27
C GLY A 358 0.88 31.61 27.86
N ARG A 359 0.58 30.32 27.74
CA ARG A 359 1.38 29.23 28.33
C ARG A 359 2.73 29.04 27.61
N CYS A 360 2.88 29.53 26.38
CA CYS A 360 4.13 29.39 25.66
C CYS A 360 5.22 30.25 26.29
N LYS A 361 6.35 29.61 26.65
CA LYS A 361 7.56 30.27 27.15
C LYS A 361 8.77 30.06 26.23
N CYS A 362 8.55 29.55 25.02
CA CYS A 362 9.61 29.31 24.04
C CYS A 362 10.16 30.63 23.50
N LYS A 363 11.49 30.73 23.39
CA LYS A 363 12.10 31.81 22.65
C LYS A 363 11.85 31.67 21.15
N GLN A 364 11.79 32.77 20.42
CA GLN A 364 11.56 32.73 18.96
C GLN A 364 12.58 31.85 18.26
N SER A 365 13.85 31.94 18.62
CA SER A 365 14.92 31.09 18.07
C SER A 365 14.70 29.58 18.26
N ASP A 366 14.05 29.17 19.38
CA ASP A 366 13.74 27.75 19.62
C ASP A 366 12.54 27.30 18.79
N ILE A 367 11.57 28.20 18.57
CA ILE A 367 10.42 27.98 17.72
C ILE A 367 10.90 27.80 16.28
N ASP A 368 11.71 28.72 15.77
CA ASP A 368 12.24 28.67 14.40
C ASP A 368 13.08 27.41 14.17
N LYS A 369 13.92 27.03 15.15
CA LYS A 369 14.71 25.80 15.11
C LYS A 369 13.82 24.55 15.10
N TYR A 370 12.72 24.56 15.83
CA TYR A 370 11.77 23.45 15.87
C TYR A 370 11.01 23.30 14.54
N LEU A 371 10.47 24.39 14.03
CA LEU A 371 9.76 24.42 12.76
C LEU A 371 10.69 24.12 11.57
N GLY A 372 11.94 24.61 11.61
CA GLY A 372 12.97 24.36 10.60
C GLY A 372 13.43 22.89 10.48
N LYS A 373 13.02 22.00 11.38
CA LYS A 373 13.22 20.55 11.22
C LYS A 373 12.41 19.97 10.05
N VAL A 374 11.26 20.58 9.75
CA VAL A 374 10.44 20.20 8.60
C VAL A 374 10.92 20.97 7.38
N SER A 375 11.38 20.26 6.35
CA SER A 375 11.94 20.91 5.17
C SER A 375 10.88 21.65 4.35
N GLY A 376 11.24 22.84 3.81
CA GLY A 376 10.39 23.60 2.90
C GLY A 376 9.84 22.74 1.75
N PRO A 377 10.68 21.93 1.06
CA PRO A 377 10.22 21.02 0.01
C PRO A 377 9.17 20.01 0.44
N LEU A 378 9.12 19.56 1.69
CA LEU A 378 8.05 18.69 2.20
C LEU A 378 6.77 19.51 2.44
N LEU A 379 6.88 20.69 3.05
CA LEU A 379 5.75 21.61 3.25
C LEU A 379 5.13 22.05 1.91
N ASP A 380 5.95 22.22 0.90
CA ASP A 380 5.47 22.50 -0.46
C ASP A 380 4.59 21.36 -1.03
N ARG A 381 4.63 20.15 -0.49
CA ARG A 381 3.81 19.01 -0.91
C ARG A 381 2.54 18.82 -0.08
N VAL A 382 2.39 19.62 0.96
CA VAL A 382 1.14 19.72 1.71
C VAL A 382 0.20 20.68 0.99
N ASP A 383 -1.05 20.30 0.78
CA ASP A 383 -2.05 21.13 0.10
C ASP A 383 -2.87 21.97 1.10
N ILE A 384 -3.22 21.37 2.22
CA ILE A 384 -4.09 21.94 3.26
C ILE A 384 -3.32 21.99 4.58
N ILE A 385 -3.19 23.18 5.15
CA ILE A 385 -2.67 23.37 6.51
C ILE A 385 -3.83 23.89 7.36
N VAL A 386 -4.17 23.15 8.43
CA VAL A 386 -5.30 23.50 9.29
C VAL A 386 -4.87 23.57 10.74
N GLU A 387 -5.31 24.60 11.43
CA GLU A 387 -5.14 24.74 12.86
C GLU A 387 -6.19 23.91 13.61
N VAL A 388 -5.73 23.12 14.58
CA VAL A 388 -6.57 22.29 15.44
C VAL A 388 -6.57 22.89 16.82
N PRO A 389 -7.55 23.75 17.16
CA PRO A 389 -7.60 24.41 18.47
C PRO A 389 -7.87 23.41 19.59
N ALA A 390 -7.51 23.79 20.82
CA ALA A 390 -7.92 23.03 22.00
C ALA A 390 -9.45 22.99 22.11
N VAL A 391 -10.00 21.82 22.42
CA VAL A 391 -11.45 21.65 22.56
C VAL A 391 -11.92 22.40 23.81
N LYS A 392 -12.90 23.28 23.66
CA LYS A 392 -13.49 24.01 24.78
C LYS A 392 -14.38 23.09 25.61
N PHE A 393 -14.41 23.31 26.95
CA PHE A 393 -15.19 22.49 27.86
C PHE A 393 -16.67 22.44 27.50
N GLU A 394 -17.23 23.57 27.04
CA GLU A 394 -18.62 23.66 26.59
C GLU A 394 -18.96 22.74 25.44
N ALA A 395 -18.00 22.52 24.51
CA ALA A 395 -18.17 21.60 23.41
C ALA A 395 -18.11 20.12 23.85
N LEU A 396 -17.33 19.83 24.92
CA LEU A 396 -17.26 18.47 25.48
C LEU A 396 -18.51 18.10 26.26
N SER A 397 -19.08 19.05 26.96
CA SER A 397 -20.26 18.84 27.84
C SER A 397 -21.59 18.80 27.08
N ARG A 398 -21.66 19.27 25.84
CA ARG A 398 -22.84 19.15 25.01
C ARG A 398 -23.08 17.69 24.62
N ASN A 399 -24.34 17.24 24.82
CA ASN A 399 -24.77 15.90 24.39
C ASN A 399 -25.15 15.81 22.91
N ASP A 400 -24.86 16.87 22.12
CA ASP A 400 -25.14 16.87 20.71
C ASP A 400 -24.21 15.85 20.02
N THR A 401 -24.81 14.95 19.26
CA THR A 401 -24.09 14.05 18.38
C THR A 401 -23.57 14.86 17.21
N ALA A 402 -22.25 14.79 16.96
CA ALA A 402 -21.66 15.38 15.77
C ALA A 402 -22.12 14.63 14.49
N GLU A 403 -21.90 15.25 13.35
CA GLU A 403 -22.25 14.66 12.06
C GLU A 403 -21.56 13.31 11.87
N PRO A 404 -22.29 12.23 11.49
CA PRO A 404 -21.72 10.91 11.30
C PRO A 404 -20.85 10.86 10.03
N SER A 405 -19.85 10.00 10.04
CA SER A 405 -18.97 9.75 8.89
C SER A 405 -19.74 9.40 7.62
N SER A 406 -20.88 8.73 7.72
CA SER A 406 -21.72 8.34 6.58
C SER A 406 -22.26 9.53 5.79
N GLU A 407 -22.62 10.65 6.45
CA GLU A 407 -23.11 11.86 5.77
C GLU A 407 -21.96 12.61 5.09
N ILE A 408 -20.80 12.73 5.76
CA ILE A 408 -19.59 13.31 5.16
C ILE A 408 -19.18 12.49 3.93
N LYS A 409 -19.17 11.15 4.05
CA LYS A 409 -18.80 10.24 2.95
C LYS A 409 -19.71 10.40 1.74
N LYS A 410 -21.02 10.60 1.91
CA LYS A 410 -21.93 10.84 0.78
C LYS A 410 -21.52 12.06 -0.04
N ARG A 411 -21.15 13.17 0.61
CA ARG A 411 -20.68 14.38 -0.08
C ARG A 411 -19.34 14.16 -0.77
N VAL A 412 -18.42 13.45 -0.09
CA VAL A 412 -17.13 13.06 -0.65
C VAL A 412 -17.29 12.18 -1.88
N ASP A 413 -18.18 11.18 -1.82
CA ASP A 413 -18.44 10.27 -2.93
C ASP A 413 -19.06 11.02 -4.13
N ALA A 414 -20.01 11.93 -3.89
CA ALA A 414 -20.62 12.76 -4.93
C ALA A 414 -19.56 13.66 -5.63
N ALA A 415 -18.70 14.32 -4.87
CA ALA A 415 -17.61 15.11 -5.43
C ALA A 415 -16.62 14.23 -6.22
N ARG A 416 -16.37 13.00 -5.77
CA ARG A 416 -15.50 12.05 -6.46
C ARG A 416 -16.11 11.54 -7.77
N GLU A 417 -17.42 11.38 -7.86
CA GLU A 417 -18.11 11.03 -9.11
C GLU A 417 -17.96 12.12 -10.17
N ILE A 418 -18.06 13.40 -9.76
CA ILE A 418 -17.79 14.53 -10.65
C ILE A 418 -16.33 14.46 -11.18
N GLN A 419 -15.36 14.18 -10.31
CA GLN A 419 -13.96 14.05 -10.70
C GLN A 419 -13.72 12.83 -11.63
N ASN A 420 -14.33 11.69 -11.33
CA ASN A 420 -14.26 10.49 -12.17
C ASN A 420 -14.81 10.74 -13.58
N SER A 421 -15.91 11.48 -13.67
CA SER A 421 -16.50 11.87 -14.96
C SER A 421 -15.60 12.86 -15.71
N ARG A 422 -15.04 13.86 -15.02
CA ARG A 422 -14.10 14.86 -15.57
C ARG A 422 -12.82 14.21 -16.11
N PHE A 423 -12.28 13.24 -15.43
CA PHE A 423 -11.01 12.59 -15.77
C PHE A 423 -11.17 11.25 -16.49
N ALA A 424 -12.38 10.95 -16.99
CA ALA A 424 -12.63 9.71 -17.71
C ALA A 424 -11.67 9.55 -18.90
N GLY A 425 -11.04 8.37 -19.03
CA GLY A 425 -10.05 8.09 -20.07
C GLY A 425 -8.64 8.63 -19.82
N THR A 426 -8.39 9.30 -18.69
CA THR A 426 -7.07 9.80 -18.29
C THR A 426 -6.45 8.97 -17.17
N ALA A 427 -5.17 9.22 -16.85
CA ALA A 427 -4.50 8.64 -15.69
C ALA A 427 -4.80 9.38 -14.37
N VAL A 428 -5.43 10.57 -14.43
CA VAL A 428 -5.77 11.38 -13.27
C VAL A 428 -6.98 10.76 -12.56
N ARG A 429 -6.88 10.61 -11.24
CA ARG A 429 -7.92 9.96 -10.43
C ARG A 429 -8.63 10.91 -9.47
N CYS A 430 -8.03 12.05 -9.16
CA CYS A 430 -8.58 13.06 -8.27
C CYS A 430 -7.91 14.41 -8.50
N ASN A 431 -8.51 15.46 -7.95
CA ASN A 431 -8.05 16.83 -8.17
C ASN A 431 -6.61 17.08 -7.72
N ALA A 432 -6.15 16.48 -6.61
CA ALA A 432 -4.77 16.63 -6.14
C ALA A 432 -3.74 16.12 -7.16
N LEU A 433 -4.10 15.11 -7.96
CA LEU A 433 -3.23 14.47 -8.94
C LEU A 433 -3.32 15.08 -10.35
N MET A 434 -4.05 16.20 -10.56
CA MET A 434 -4.08 16.88 -11.84
C MET A 434 -2.66 17.24 -12.33
N ASP A 435 -2.38 16.89 -13.55
CA ASP A 435 -1.23 17.39 -14.28
C ASP A 435 -1.44 18.83 -14.76
N PRO A 436 -0.44 19.52 -15.33
CA PRO A 436 -0.58 20.91 -15.80
C PRO A 436 -1.65 21.10 -16.89
N ALA A 437 -1.96 20.07 -17.68
CA ALA A 437 -2.98 20.15 -18.72
C ALA A 437 -4.39 20.10 -18.10
N ALA A 438 -4.66 19.10 -17.26
CA ALA A 438 -5.90 18.97 -16.53
C ALA A 438 -6.18 20.18 -15.61
N LEU A 439 -5.11 20.75 -14.99
CA LEU A 439 -5.23 21.93 -14.15
C LEU A 439 -5.67 23.19 -14.96
N ARG A 440 -5.13 23.37 -16.16
CA ARG A 440 -5.53 24.50 -17.03
C ARG A 440 -6.99 24.37 -17.46
N GLU A 441 -7.40 23.17 -17.84
CA GLU A 441 -8.75 22.91 -18.34
C GLU A 441 -9.80 22.96 -17.23
N SER A 442 -9.53 22.32 -16.08
CA SER A 442 -10.53 22.13 -15.01
C SER A 442 -10.55 23.23 -13.95
N CYS A 443 -9.51 24.09 -13.88
CA CYS A 443 -9.36 25.14 -12.87
C CYS A 443 -9.21 26.52 -13.50
N ALA A 444 -9.98 26.81 -14.56
CA ALA A 444 -10.08 28.17 -15.10
C ALA A 444 -10.66 29.11 -14.03
N LEU A 445 -10.14 30.33 -13.96
CA LEU A 445 -10.57 31.36 -13.03
C LEU A 445 -11.16 32.53 -13.82
N ASP A 446 -12.29 33.06 -13.36
CA ASP A 446 -12.83 34.32 -13.86
C ASP A 446 -11.98 35.53 -13.39
N GLU A 447 -12.34 36.75 -13.83
CA GLU A 447 -11.61 37.96 -13.47
C GLU A 447 -11.59 38.19 -11.94
N THR A 448 -12.72 37.94 -11.27
CA THR A 448 -12.85 38.11 -9.80
C THR A 448 -11.98 37.17 -9.03
N CYS A 449 -12.03 35.86 -9.38
CA CYS A 449 -11.17 34.84 -8.80
C CYS A 449 -9.69 35.11 -9.07
N SER A 450 -9.36 35.58 -10.28
CA SER A 450 -7.99 35.92 -10.66
C SER A 450 -7.47 37.12 -9.85
N ALA A 451 -8.29 38.15 -9.60
CA ALA A 451 -7.94 39.28 -8.77
C ALA A 451 -7.69 38.89 -7.30
N LEU A 452 -8.56 38.02 -6.73
CA LEU A 452 -8.36 37.47 -5.38
C LEU A 452 -7.06 36.68 -5.28
N MET A 453 -6.81 35.83 -6.27
CA MET A 453 -5.58 35.00 -6.30
C MET A 453 -4.33 35.87 -6.44
N LYS A 454 -4.36 36.96 -7.25
CA LYS A 454 -3.25 37.87 -7.39
C LYS A 454 -2.95 38.56 -6.05
N THR A 455 -3.97 39.09 -5.37
CA THR A 455 -3.83 39.74 -4.07
C THR A 455 -3.24 38.79 -3.04
N ALA A 456 -3.73 37.54 -2.99
CA ALA A 456 -3.21 36.53 -2.09
C ALA A 456 -1.77 36.15 -2.44
N PHE A 457 -1.44 36.02 -3.73
CA PHE A 457 -0.09 35.67 -4.19
C PHE A 457 0.94 36.71 -3.74
N GLU A 458 0.62 38.00 -3.92
CA GLU A 458 1.49 39.12 -3.52
C GLU A 458 1.61 39.24 -1.99
N ARG A 459 0.47 39.18 -1.25
CA ARG A 459 0.44 39.31 0.23
C ARG A 459 1.12 38.17 0.98
N LEU A 460 0.94 36.94 0.51
CA LEU A 460 1.48 35.73 1.14
C LEU A 460 2.81 35.28 0.55
N GLN A 461 3.37 36.02 -0.41
CA GLN A 461 4.63 35.69 -1.11
C GLN A 461 4.66 34.24 -1.61
N MET A 462 3.59 33.82 -2.27
CA MET A 462 3.39 32.43 -2.69
C MET A 462 4.36 32.00 -3.80
N SER A 463 4.75 30.73 -3.78
CA SER A 463 5.43 30.08 -4.90
C SER A 463 4.41 29.70 -6.00
N ALA A 464 4.88 29.49 -7.24
CA ALA A 464 4.05 28.98 -8.32
C ALA A 464 3.37 27.63 -7.96
N ARG A 465 4.07 26.77 -7.20
CA ARG A 465 3.49 25.51 -6.71
C ARG A 465 2.34 25.74 -5.74
N SER A 466 2.45 26.73 -4.84
CA SER A 466 1.37 27.10 -3.92
C SER A 466 0.14 27.64 -4.67
N TYR A 467 0.37 28.43 -5.71
CA TYR A 467 -0.70 28.91 -6.59
C TYR A 467 -1.50 27.77 -7.23
N ASP A 468 -0.82 26.78 -7.81
CA ASP A 468 -1.49 25.62 -8.43
C ASP A 468 -2.24 24.76 -7.42
N ARG A 469 -1.71 24.61 -6.18
CA ARG A 469 -2.38 23.87 -5.12
C ARG A 469 -3.67 24.52 -4.66
N ILE A 470 -3.66 25.85 -4.47
CA ILE A 470 -4.89 26.56 -4.12
C ILE A 470 -5.96 26.35 -5.18
N ARG A 471 -5.61 26.36 -6.47
CA ARG A 471 -6.55 26.10 -7.56
C ARG A 471 -7.12 24.67 -7.49
N LYS A 472 -6.28 23.67 -7.20
CA LYS A 472 -6.71 22.27 -7.03
C LYS A 472 -7.65 22.11 -5.84
N VAL A 473 -7.34 22.74 -4.71
CA VAL A 473 -8.19 22.75 -3.50
C VAL A 473 -9.50 23.47 -3.77
N ALA A 474 -9.46 24.66 -4.40
CA ALA A 474 -10.66 25.42 -4.78
C ALA A 474 -11.57 24.62 -5.74
N ARG A 475 -10.99 23.87 -6.69
CA ARG A 475 -11.76 22.99 -7.56
C ARG A 475 -12.46 21.88 -6.75
N THR A 476 -11.78 21.34 -5.75
CA THR A 476 -12.37 20.30 -4.88
C THR A 476 -13.52 20.88 -4.04
N ILE A 477 -13.36 22.09 -3.51
CA ILE A 477 -14.43 22.78 -2.77
C ILE A 477 -15.63 23.00 -3.69
N ALA A 478 -15.40 23.47 -4.91
CA ALA A 478 -16.47 23.66 -5.90
C ALA A 478 -17.16 22.34 -6.29
N ASP A 479 -16.42 21.23 -6.38
CA ASP A 479 -17.00 19.89 -6.61
C ASP A 479 -17.89 19.45 -5.45
N LEU A 480 -17.49 19.71 -4.19
CA LEU A 480 -18.29 19.43 -2.99
C LEU A 480 -19.58 20.29 -2.94
N ASP A 481 -19.52 21.51 -3.46
CA ASP A 481 -20.68 22.41 -3.54
C ASP A 481 -21.53 22.17 -4.81
N GLY A 482 -21.14 21.19 -5.66
CA GLY A 482 -21.82 20.90 -6.94
C GLY A 482 -21.72 22.00 -7.97
N SER A 483 -20.76 22.91 -7.82
CA SER A 483 -20.56 24.06 -8.73
C SER A 483 -19.75 23.64 -9.97
N ALA A 484 -20.25 24.00 -11.16
CA ALA A 484 -19.53 23.76 -12.41
C ALA A 484 -18.22 24.57 -12.48
N ASP A 485 -18.25 25.82 -12.04
CA ASP A 485 -17.13 26.75 -12.06
C ASP A 485 -16.61 27.05 -10.66
N ILE A 486 -15.33 27.42 -10.57
CA ILE A 486 -14.73 27.89 -9.33
C ILE A 486 -15.27 29.30 -9.04
N GLN A 487 -15.90 29.50 -7.88
CA GLN A 487 -16.45 30.77 -7.43
C GLN A 487 -15.48 31.47 -6.46
N PRO A 488 -15.61 32.82 -6.24
CA PRO A 488 -14.74 33.55 -5.32
C PRO A 488 -14.70 33.00 -3.90
N GLN A 489 -15.81 32.46 -3.39
CA GLN A 489 -15.89 31.81 -2.08
C GLN A 489 -15.01 30.55 -1.98
N HIS A 490 -14.92 29.75 -3.06
CA HIS A 490 -14.07 28.57 -3.10
C HIS A 490 -12.59 28.93 -3.05
N ILE A 491 -12.21 30.03 -3.73
CA ILE A 491 -10.84 30.56 -3.69
C ILE A 491 -10.53 31.10 -2.29
N ALA A 492 -11.44 31.86 -1.66
CA ALA A 492 -11.24 32.40 -0.33
C ALA A 492 -11.05 31.28 0.72
N GLU A 493 -11.89 30.23 0.68
CA GLU A 493 -11.74 29.05 1.54
C GLU A 493 -10.40 28.36 1.28
N ALA A 494 -10.01 28.11 0.03
CA ALA A 494 -8.75 27.46 -0.32
C ALA A 494 -7.51 28.25 0.12
N ILE A 495 -7.55 29.60 0.03
CA ILE A 495 -6.48 30.48 0.51
C ILE A 495 -6.33 30.36 2.03
N SER A 496 -7.44 30.25 2.79
CA SER A 496 -7.39 30.15 4.24
C SER A 496 -6.56 28.94 4.73
N TYR A 497 -6.55 27.84 3.98
CA TYR A 497 -5.74 26.66 4.27
C TYR A 497 -4.24 26.81 3.95
N ARG A 498 -3.82 27.95 3.38
CA ARG A 498 -2.41 28.26 3.08
C ARG A 498 -1.91 29.51 3.78
N SER A 499 -2.80 30.25 4.45
CA SER A 499 -2.45 31.49 5.15
C SER A 499 -1.84 31.26 6.53
N PHE A 500 -1.70 30.01 7.00
CA PHE A 500 -1.04 29.68 8.27
C PHE A 500 0.43 30.10 8.23
N LYS A 501 0.78 31.12 9.00
CA LYS A 501 2.15 31.57 9.20
C LYS A 501 2.77 30.85 10.38
N PHE A 502 3.92 30.22 10.16
CA PHE A 502 4.75 29.65 11.22
C PHE A 502 5.56 30.74 11.96
N GLY A 503 4.93 31.85 12.35
CA GLY A 503 5.61 32.96 13.02
C GLY A 503 4.63 33.99 13.58
N PRO A 504 5.08 34.90 14.46
CA PRO A 504 4.22 35.96 14.95
C PRO A 504 3.69 36.78 13.77
N GLU A 505 2.40 37.10 13.79
CA GLU A 505 1.91 38.18 12.96
C GLU A 505 2.73 39.44 13.30
N ASP A 506 3.39 40.01 12.29
CA ASP A 506 3.86 41.38 12.39
C ASP A 506 2.63 42.25 12.67
N GLN A 507 2.43 42.58 13.94
CA GLN A 507 1.52 43.64 14.35
C GLN A 507 2.17 44.96 13.85
N ASN A 508 1.89 45.32 12.61
CA ASN A 508 2.07 46.66 12.04
C ASN A 508 0.74 47.15 11.52
#